data_6dbdfaaa4e3cb381613ab0086ddef00d
#
_entry.id   6dbdfaaa4e3cb381613ab0086ddef00d
#
_cell.length_a   1.000
_cell.length_b   1.000
_cell.length_c   1.000
_cell.angle_alpha   90.00
_cell.angle_beta   90.00
_cell.angle_gamma   90.00
#
_symmetry.space_group_name_H-M   'P 1'
#
loop_
_entity.id
_entity.type
_entity.pdbx_description
1 polymer ?
#
loop_
_entity_poly.entity_id
_entity_poly.type
_entity_poly.pdbx_seq_one_letter_code
_entity_poly.pdbx_strand_id
1 'polypeptide(L)'
;MKAILDKLADRVLSRLGLGLDLSVDLRESFFSEITRTLYLGARPNQERVQELKGAGVTHVVSCLMEDDRSQMAFLQQDFHHLFLGVRDGMHQDIAGTFSQVFDFAAAATASDPEAKLFVHCEVGVSRSATLAIALLMKAEGMGFYDAFCRVRSKRFQVLPNIGFASQLQRLEHELQPRSVTRVPSSLAQYLHRICNAPVEIEVLQAALERHRYDALESLRMIFGDDIPRVIQGVRS
;
A
#
# COMPACT_ATOMS: atom_id res chain seq x y z
N MET A 1 -8.46 0.50 22.58
CA MET A 1 -7.72 0.61 21.33
C MET A 1 -7.79 2.03 20.76
N LYS A 2 -8.98 2.67 20.67
CA LYS A 2 -9.17 4.07 20.21
C LYS A 2 -8.31 5.07 21.00
N ALA A 3 -8.33 5.03 22.34
CA ALA A 3 -7.57 5.96 23.20
C ALA A 3 -6.04 5.84 23.09
N ILE A 4 -5.51 4.71 22.59
CA ILE A 4 -4.07 4.52 22.35
C ILE A 4 -3.68 5.13 21.00
N LEU A 5 -4.55 5.02 20.01
CA LEU A 5 -4.33 5.61 18.69
C LEU A 5 -4.42 7.15 18.75
N ASP A 6 -5.37 7.69 19.54
CA ASP A 6 -5.52 9.13 19.75
C ASP A 6 -4.26 9.72 20.44
N LYS A 7 -3.73 9.04 21.46
CA LYS A 7 -2.49 9.47 22.13
C LYS A 7 -1.23 9.35 21.26
N LEU A 8 -1.20 8.41 20.33
CA LEU A 8 -0.08 8.30 19.36
C LEU A 8 -0.17 9.39 18.30
N ALA A 9 -1.36 9.71 17.82
CA ALA A 9 -1.59 10.81 16.90
C ALA A 9 -1.18 12.15 17.52
N ASP A 10 -1.59 12.43 18.76
CA ASP A 10 -1.21 13.66 19.47
C ASP A 10 0.30 13.78 19.70
N ARG A 11 1.00 12.68 19.99
CA ARG A 11 2.45 12.69 20.15
C ARG A 11 3.20 12.93 18.85
N VAL A 12 2.71 12.43 17.74
CA VAL A 12 3.33 12.60 16.42
C VAL A 12 3.13 14.02 15.93
N LEU A 13 1.94 14.58 16.11
CA LEU A 13 1.58 15.94 15.66
C LEU A 13 2.28 17.03 16.49
N SER A 14 2.41 16.83 17.80
CA SER A 14 3.11 17.78 18.67
C SER A 14 4.63 17.84 18.38
N ARG A 15 5.23 16.75 17.88
CA ARG A 15 6.66 16.72 17.49
C ARG A 15 6.92 17.34 16.11
N LEU A 16 5.91 17.43 15.26
CA LEU A 16 6.06 17.95 13.89
C LEU A 16 5.81 19.47 13.81
N GLY A 17 5.42 20.13 14.91
CA GLY A 17 5.17 21.59 14.94
C GLY A 17 4.06 22.04 13.99
N LEU A 18 3.23 21.14 13.51
CA LEU A 18 2.11 21.41 12.62
C LEU A 18 0.87 21.64 13.49
N GLY A 19 0.58 22.90 13.78
CA GLY A 19 -0.72 23.34 14.32
C GLY A 19 -1.80 23.12 13.27
N LEU A 20 -2.18 21.88 13.02
CA LEU A 20 -3.34 21.56 12.20
C LEU A 20 -4.56 21.57 13.10
N ASP A 21 -5.55 22.36 12.71
CA ASP A 21 -6.87 22.34 13.30
C ASP A 21 -7.48 20.94 13.12
N LEU A 22 -7.46 20.14 14.19
CA LEU A 22 -7.96 18.76 14.25
C LEU A 22 -9.49 18.68 14.31
N SER A 23 -10.21 19.73 13.97
CA SER A 23 -11.64 19.71 13.73
C SER A 23 -12.02 19.01 12.41
N VAL A 24 -11.03 18.61 11.59
CA VAL A 24 -11.26 17.67 10.48
C VAL A 24 -11.68 16.34 11.09
N ASP A 25 -12.93 16.00 10.89
CA ASP A 25 -13.62 14.77 11.33
C ASP A 25 -12.75 13.53 10.99
N LEU A 26 -11.88 13.13 11.93
CA LEU A 26 -11.07 11.91 11.90
C LEU A 26 -11.96 10.67 12.10
N ARG A 27 -13.18 10.68 11.61
CA ARG A 27 -13.88 9.46 11.27
C ARG A 27 -13.08 8.88 10.11
N GLU A 28 -12.13 8.01 10.47
CA GLU A 28 -11.39 7.23 9.49
C GLU A 28 -12.41 6.62 8.52
N SER A 29 -12.51 7.24 7.36
CA SER A 29 -13.35 6.72 6.30
C SER A 29 -12.91 5.28 6.06
N PHE A 30 -13.84 4.35 6.11
CA PHE A 30 -13.63 2.92 5.86
C PHE A 30 -12.80 2.70 4.59
N PHE A 31 -12.95 3.57 3.58
CA PHE A 31 -12.17 3.62 2.36
C PHE A 31 -11.86 5.05 1.94
N SER A 32 -10.86 5.21 1.08
CA SER A 32 -10.44 6.49 0.52
C SER A 32 -10.47 6.40 -1.01
N GLU A 33 -10.91 7.47 -1.66
CA GLU A 33 -10.79 7.65 -3.10
C GLU A 33 -9.33 8.01 -3.44
N ILE A 34 -8.65 7.13 -4.16
CA ILE A 34 -7.28 7.34 -4.61
C ILE A 34 -7.27 8.06 -5.95
N THR A 35 -8.11 7.58 -6.87
CA THR A 35 -8.43 8.24 -8.14
C THR A 35 -9.95 8.14 -8.36
N ARG A 36 -10.47 8.78 -9.41
CA ARG A 36 -11.89 8.70 -9.75
C ARG A 36 -12.41 7.25 -9.88
N THR A 37 -11.55 6.33 -10.26
CA THR A 37 -11.89 4.92 -10.52
C THR A 37 -11.24 3.92 -9.57
N LEU A 38 -10.35 4.36 -8.67
CA LEU A 38 -9.65 3.49 -7.72
C LEU A 38 -9.89 3.92 -6.28
N TYR A 39 -10.38 3.00 -5.48
CA TYR A 39 -10.64 3.14 -4.04
C TYR A 39 -9.79 2.15 -3.24
N LEU A 40 -9.33 2.56 -2.07
CA LEU A 40 -8.51 1.76 -1.16
C LEU A 40 -9.09 1.79 0.25
N GLY A 41 -9.22 0.63 0.89
CA GLY A 41 -9.78 0.60 2.25
C GLY A 41 -9.49 -0.64 3.07
N ALA A 42 -10.19 -0.69 4.21
CA ALA A 42 -10.21 -1.82 5.12
C ALA A 42 -11.23 -2.87 4.68
N ARG A 43 -11.19 -4.04 5.32
CA ARG A 43 -12.11 -5.15 5.11
C ARG A 43 -13.56 -4.71 5.31
N PRO A 44 -14.44 -4.87 4.30
CA PRO A 44 -15.85 -4.57 4.44
C PRO A 44 -16.57 -5.66 5.24
N ASN A 45 -17.64 -5.28 5.93
CA ASN A 45 -18.69 -6.17 6.39
C ASN A 45 -19.96 -5.94 5.54
N GLN A 46 -21.02 -6.69 5.78
CA GLN A 46 -22.26 -6.57 5.02
C GLN A 46 -22.90 -5.17 5.12
N GLU A 47 -22.78 -4.49 6.26
CA GLU A 47 -23.31 -3.13 6.45
C GLU A 47 -22.61 -2.10 5.55
N ARG A 48 -21.33 -2.32 5.24
CA ARG A 48 -20.50 -1.45 4.38
C ARG A 48 -20.75 -1.62 2.88
N VAL A 49 -21.45 -2.67 2.47
CA VAL A 49 -21.81 -2.90 1.05
C VAL A 49 -22.56 -1.70 0.47
N GLN A 50 -23.49 -1.13 1.23
CA GLN A 50 -24.28 0.02 0.77
C GLN A 50 -23.43 1.28 0.60
N GLU A 51 -22.41 1.47 1.44
CA GLU A 51 -21.46 2.59 1.29
C GLU A 51 -20.64 2.44 -0.01
N LEU A 52 -20.17 1.22 -0.33
CA LEU A 52 -19.45 0.94 -1.57
C LEU A 52 -20.35 1.14 -2.80
N LYS A 53 -21.59 0.67 -2.75
CA LYS A 53 -22.58 0.89 -3.84
C LYS A 53 -22.88 2.39 -4.00
N GLY A 54 -23.06 3.12 -2.91
CA GLY A 54 -23.26 4.57 -2.92
C GLY A 54 -22.08 5.35 -3.52
N ALA A 55 -20.86 4.85 -3.38
CA ALA A 55 -19.67 5.39 -4.04
C ALA A 55 -19.58 5.00 -5.54
N GLY A 56 -20.46 4.11 -6.01
CA GLY A 56 -20.47 3.60 -7.39
C GLY A 56 -19.44 2.50 -7.65
N VAL A 57 -18.93 1.83 -6.60
CA VAL A 57 -18.02 0.68 -6.77
C VAL A 57 -18.75 -0.44 -7.51
N THR A 58 -18.08 -1.02 -8.50
CA THR A 58 -18.57 -2.13 -9.32
C THR A 58 -17.69 -3.38 -9.22
N HIS A 59 -16.41 -3.18 -8.90
CA HIS A 59 -15.40 -4.23 -8.81
C HIS A 59 -14.70 -4.19 -7.47
N VAL A 60 -14.45 -5.35 -6.88
CA VAL A 60 -13.78 -5.46 -5.56
C VAL A 60 -12.63 -6.46 -5.64
N VAL A 61 -11.46 -6.06 -5.14
CA VAL A 61 -10.31 -6.95 -4.92
C VAL A 61 -10.10 -7.12 -3.42
N SER A 62 -10.26 -8.34 -2.93
CA SER A 62 -9.93 -8.72 -1.55
C SER A 62 -8.55 -9.36 -1.48
N CYS A 63 -7.63 -8.74 -0.75
CA CYS A 63 -6.29 -9.28 -0.51
C CYS A 63 -6.14 -9.67 0.96
N LEU A 64 -6.52 -10.91 1.27
CA LEU A 64 -6.63 -11.44 2.64
C LEU A 64 -5.94 -12.81 2.73
N MET A 65 -5.99 -13.46 3.88
CA MET A 65 -5.54 -14.85 3.98
C MET A 65 -6.54 -15.77 3.27
N GLU A 66 -6.06 -16.91 2.78
CA GLU A 66 -6.92 -17.87 2.06
C GLU A 66 -8.11 -18.33 2.90
N ASP A 67 -7.91 -18.51 4.21
CA ASP A 67 -8.96 -18.92 5.15
C ASP A 67 -10.12 -17.89 5.28
N ASP A 68 -9.91 -16.66 4.85
CA ASP A 68 -10.93 -15.60 4.85
C ASP A 68 -11.84 -15.62 3.61
N ARG A 69 -11.55 -16.43 2.60
CA ARG A 69 -12.26 -16.45 1.31
C ARG A 69 -13.76 -16.63 1.46
N SER A 70 -14.19 -17.59 2.26
CA SER A 70 -15.61 -17.87 2.50
C SER A 70 -16.34 -16.71 3.15
N GLN A 71 -15.65 -15.98 4.02
CA GLN A 71 -16.21 -14.83 4.72
C GLN A 71 -16.41 -13.61 3.79
N MET A 72 -15.77 -13.59 2.62
CA MET A 72 -15.92 -12.52 1.62
C MET A 72 -16.87 -12.89 0.48
N ALA A 73 -17.47 -14.08 0.50
CA ALA A 73 -18.35 -14.55 -0.57
C ALA A 73 -19.59 -13.66 -0.77
N PHE A 74 -20.04 -12.94 0.26
CA PHE A 74 -21.17 -12.01 0.15
C PHE A 74 -20.94 -10.87 -0.84
N LEU A 75 -19.68 -10.50 -1.12
CA LEU A 75 -19.34 -9.46 -2.08
C LEU A 75 -19.72 -9.83 -3.52
N GLN A 76 -19.76 -11.13 -3.85
CA GLN A 76 -20.11 -11.62 -5.19
C GLN A 76 -21.59 -11.37 -5.55
N GLN A 77 -22.42 -11.04 -4.58
CA GLN A 77 -23.84 -10.75 -4.82
C GLN A 77 -24.05 -9.38 -5.48
N ASP A 78 -23.15 -8.43 -5.19
CA ASP A 78 -23.30 -7.03 -5.60
C ASP A 78 -22.15 -6.54 -6.49
N PHE A 79 -21.01 -7.22 -6.52
CA PHE A 79 -19.79 -6.79 -7.20
C PHE A 79 -19.13 -7.89 -8.01
N HIS A 80 -18.44 -7.51 -9.08
CA HIS A 80 -17.40 -8.37 -9.65
C HIS A 80 -16.29 -8.49 -8.62
N HIS A 81 -15.99 -9.71 -8.17
CA HIS A 81 -15.11 -9.93 -7.00
C HIS A 81 -13.91 -10.82 -7.35
N LEU A 82 -12.72 -10.29 -7.13
CA LEU A 82 -11.46 -11.03 -7.17
C LEU A 82 -10.92 -11.22 -5.76
N PHE A 83 -10.68 -12.47 -5.36
CA PHE A 83 -10.08 -12.79 -4.08
C PHE A 83 -8.65 -13.31 -4.26
N LEU A 84 -7.70 -12.71 -3.52
CA LEU A 84 -6.28 -13.04 -3.51
C LEU A 84 -5.87 -13.51 -2.13
N GLY A 85 -5.38 -14.76 -2.04
CA GLY A 85 -4.91 -15.38 -0.80
C GLY A 85 -3.47 -14.95 -0.49
N VAL A 86 -3.28 -13.83 0.23
CA VAL A 86 -1.96 -13.26 0.56
C VAL A 86 -1.89 -12.92 2.04
N ARG A 87 -0.83 -13.37 2.72
CA ARG A 87 -0.48 -12.98 4.10
C ARG A 87 0.25 -11.63 4.09
N ASP A 88 0.13 -10.84 5.16
CA ASP A 88 0.92 -9.63 5.33
C ASP A 88 2.25 -9.97 6.00
N GLY A 89 3.20 -10.39 5.20
CA GLY A 89 4.52 -10.83 5.67
C GLY A 89 5.63 -10.39 4.72
N MET A 90 6.80 -10.08 5.28
CA MET A 90 7.95 -9.55 4.52
C MET A 90 8.49 -10.53 3.45
N HIS A 91 8.29 -11.83 3.65
CA HIS A 91 8.73 -12.89 2.72
C HIS A 91 7.60 -13.39 1.82
N GLN A 92 6.39 -12.84 1.98
CA GLN A 92 5.24 -13.24 1.16
C GLN A 92 5.37 -12.68 -0.25
N ASP A 93 5.16 -13.55 -1.23
CA ASP A 93 5.05 -13.14 -2.62
C ASP A 93 3.67 -12.50 -2.87
N ILE A 94 3.65 -11.19 -3.09
CA ILE A 94 2.48 -10.46 -3.57
C ILE A 94 2.62 -10.13 -5.06
N ALA A 95 3.84 -10.09 -5.59
CA ALA A 95 4.09 -9.79 -7.00
C ALA A 95 3.44 -10.82 -7.92
N GLY A 96 3.40 -12.09 -7.51
CA GLY A 96 2.70 -13.15 -8.24
C GLY A 96 1.20 -12.89 -8.47
N THR A 97 0.61 -11.92 -7.75
CA THR A 97 -0.79 -11.54 -7.93
C THR A 97 -0.99 -10.32 -8.85
N PHE A 98 0.08 -9.61 -9.23
CA PHE A 98 -0.05 -8.34 -9.96
C PHE A 98 -0.72 -8.51 -11.32
N SER A 99 -0.35 -9.56 -12.09
CA SER A 99 -0.99 -9.81 -13.39
C SER A 99 -2.51 -10.00 -13.25
N GLN A 100 -2.96 -10.80 -12.28
CA GLN A 100 -4.39 -11.02 -12.04
C GLN A 100 -5.13 -9.73 -11.72
N VAL A 101 -4.52 -8.86 -10.92
CA VAL A 101 -5.10 -7.55 -10.54
C VAL A 101 -5.13 -6.62 -11.74
N PHE A 102 -4.08 -6.59 -12.56
CA PHE A 102 -4.02 -5.77 -13.77
C PHE A 102 -5.07 -6.22 -14.80
N ASP A 103 -5.18 -7.52 -15.04
CA ASP A 103 -6.16 -8.08 -15.97
C ASP A 103 -7.58 -7.82 -15.49
N PHE A 104 -7.85 -7.96 -14.20
CA PHE A 104 -9.15 -7.66 -13.59
C PHE A 104 -9.53 -6.18 -13.75
N ALA A 105 -8.58 -5.27 -13.46
CA ALA A 105 -8.81 -3.83 -13.64
C ALA A 105 -8.97 -3.44 -15.12
N ALA A 106 -8.20 -4.05 -16.03
CA ALA A 106 -8.30 -3.82 -17.46
C ALA A 106 -9.65 -4.30 -18.01
N ALA A 107 -10.13 -5.48 -17.58
CA ALA A 107 -11.43 -6.00 -17.96
C ALA A 107 -12.59 -5.10 -17.48
N ALA A 108 -12.47 -4.58 -16.23
CA ALA A 108 -13.42 -3.61 -15.70
C ALA A 108 -13.51 -2.36 -16.58
N THR A 109 -12.37 -1.75 -16.89
CA THR A 109 -12.30 -0.52 -17.71
C THR A 109 -12.74 -0.77 -19.16
N ALA A 110 -12.48 -1.95 -19.73
CA ALA A 110 -12.91 -2.32 -21.07
C ALA A 110 -14.44 -2.49 -21.15
N SER A 111 -15.07 -2.96 -20.08
CA SER A 111 -16.53 -3.12 -19.99
C SER A 111 -17.25 -1.80 -19.73
N ASP A 112 -16.67 -0.97 -18.86
CA ASP A 112 -17.18 0.36 -18.51
C ASP A 112 -16.00 1.27 -18.13
N PRO A 113 -15.71 2.32 -18.92
CA PRO A 113 -14.65 3.29 -18.60
C PRO A 113 -14.83 4.01 -17.26
N GLU A 114 -16.05 4.04 -16.73
CA GLU A 114 -16.37 4.62 -15.41
C GLU A 114 -16.41 3.57 -14.29
N ALA A 115 -16.08 2.30 -14.59
CA ALA A 115 -16.03 1.24 -13.59
C ALA A 115 -15.10 1.62 -12.42
N LYS A 116 -15.58 1.43 -11.20
CA LYS A 116 -14.85 1.77 -9.98
C LYS A 116 -14.39 0.51 -9.25
N LEU A 117 -13.09 0.46 -9.02
CA LEU A 117 -12.39 -0.63 -8.36
C LEU A 117 -12.12 -0.29 -6.90
N PHE A 118 -12.59 -1.11 -5.98
CA PHE A 118 -12.24 -1.05 -4.57
C PHE A 118 -11.24 -2.16 -4.22
N VAL A 119 -10.06 -1.79 -3.71
CA VAL A 119 -9.03 -2.72 -3.28
C VAL A 119 -8.92 -2.67 -1.76
N HIS A 120 -9.07 -3.81 -1.09
CA HIS A 120 -8.99 -3.86 0.36
C HIS A 120 -8.14 -5.04 0.87
N CYS A 121 -7.68 -4.89 2.10
CA CYS A 121 -7.13 -5.98 2.92
C CYS A 121 -7.78 -5.91 4.31
N GLU A 122 -7.11 -6.34 5.37
CA GLU A 122 -7.70 -6.27 6.73
C GLU A 122 -7.92 -4.82 7.19
N VAL A 123 -6.87 -3.98 7.10
CA VAL A 123 -6.91 -2.57 7.59
C VAL A 123 -6.68 -1.52 6.50
N GLY A 124 -6.36 -1.93 5.28
CA GLY A 124 -6.10 -0.98 4.19
C GLY A 124 -4.76 -0.24 4.31
N VAL A 125 -3.72 -0.90 4.84
CA VAL A 125 -2.42 -0.29 5.14
C VAL A 125 -1.28 -0.85 4.30
N SER A 126 -1.18 -2.19 4.18
CA SER A 126 -0.03 -2.83 3.54
C SER A 126 -0.39 -3.58 2.25
N ARG A 127 -1.06 -4.75 2.31
CA ARG A 127 -1.39 -5.58 1.13
C ARG A 127 -2.18 -4.82 0.05
N SER A 128 -3.32 -4.28 0.40
CA SER A 128 -4.16 -3.53 -0.54
C SER A 128 -3.50 -2.23 -1.00
N ALA A 129 -2.73 -1.58 -0.14
CA ALA A 129 -1.94 -0.41 -0.52
C ALA A 129 -0.88 -0.76 -1.57
N THR A 130 -0.21 -1.91 -1.43
CA THR A 130 0.73 -2.43 -2.43
C THR A 130 0.06 -2.62 -3.78
N LEU A 131 -1.13 -3.24 -3.81
CA LEU A 131 -1.88 -3.43 -5.05
C LEU A 131 -2.34 -2.11 -5.66
N ALA A 132 -2.81 -1.15 -4.86
CA ALA A 132 -3.21 0.16 -5.34
C ALA A 132 -2.01 0.93 -5.95
N ILE A 133 -0.84 0.86 -5.31
CA ILE A 133 0.41 1.44 -5.83
C ILE A 133 0.78 0.77 -7.16
N ALA A 134 0.77 -0.57 -7.24
CA ALA A 134 1.08 -1.30 -8.46
C ALA A 134 0.14 -0.94 -9.62
N LEU A 135 -1.16 -0.77 -9.34
CA LEU A 135 -2.15 -0.32 -10.32
C LEU A 135 -1.82 1.08 -10.87
N LEU A 136 -1.46 2.03 -10.00
CA LEU A 136 -1.05 3.38 -10.46
C LEU A 136 0.24 3.34 -11.27
N MET A 137 1.22 2.54 -10.86
CA MET A 137 2.46 2.34 -11.62
C MET A 137 2.15 1.81 -13.02
N LYS A 138 1.27 0.81 -13.14
CA LYS A 138 0.88 0.20 -14.41
C LYS A 138 0.06 1.13 -15.29
N ALA A 139 -0.94 1.80 -14.71
CA ALA A 139 -1.91 2.60 -15.46
C ALA A 139 -1.36 3.98 -15.89
N GLU A 140 -0.55 4.61 -15.03
CA GLU A 140 -0.09 5.98 -15.24
C GLU A 140 1.41 6.08 -15.51
N GLY A 141 2.14 4.96 -15.56
CA GLY A 141 3.58 4.95 -15.77
C GLY A 141 4.37 5.63 -14.63
N MET A 142 3.82 5.66 -13.41
CA MET A 142 4.46 6.28 -12.26
C MET A 142 5.59 5.40 -11.72
N GLY A 143 6.65 6.03 -11.17
CA GLY A 143 7.60 5.32 -10.33
C GLY A 143 6.97 4.86 -9.01
N PHE A 144 7.56 3.84 -8.37
CA PHE A 144 7.03 3.31 -7.11
C PHE A 144 6.89 4.37 -6.03
N TYR A 145 7.94 5.19 -5.80
CA TYR A 145 7.89 6.20 -4.73
C TYR A 145 6.85 7.29 -4.98
N ASP A 146 6.70 7.73 -6.22
CA ASP A 146 5.71 8.74 -6.60
C ASP A 146 4.28 8.18 -6.42
N ALA A 147 4.03 6.93 -6.85
CA ALA A 147 2.77 6.25 -6.66
C ALA A 147 2.45 6.05 -5.16
N PHE A 148 3.45 5.65 -4.35
CA PHE A 148 3.33 5.57 -2.89
C PHE A 148 2.94 6.92 -2.28
N CYS A 149 3.64 7.99 -2.63
CA CYS A 149 3.34 9.33 -2.12
C CYS A 149 1.92 9.77 -2.48
N ARG A 150 1.46 9.49 -3.70
CA ARG A 150 0.11 9.79 -4.16
C ARG A 150 -0.96 9.01 -3.38
N VAL A 151 -0.80 7.70 -3.19
CA VAL A 151 -1.73 6.89 -2.40
C VAL A 151 -1.75 7.35 -0.95
N ARG A 152 -0.58 7.61 -0.36
CA ARG A 152 -0.45 8.07 1.02
C ARG A 152 -1.05 9.45 1.23
N SER A 153 -1.03 10.34 0.26
CA SER A 153 -1.68 11.66 0.36
C SER A 153 -3.20 11.58 0.49
N LYS A 154 -3.81 10.49 0.00
CA LYS A 154 -5.25 10.22 0.08
C LYS A 154 -5.63 9.34 1.28
N ARG A 155 -4.70 8.49 1.72
CA ARG A 155 -4.85 7.61 2.87
C ARG A 155 -3.53 7.57 3.65
N PHE A 156 -3.39 8.44 4.64
CA PHE A 156 -2.12 8.72 5.33
C PHE A 156 -1.49 7.50 6.02
N GLN A 157 -2.29 6.51 6.40
CA GLN A 157 -1.85 5.29 7.08
C GLN A 157 -1.20 4.26 6.15
N VAL A 158 -1.19 4.51 4.84
CA VAL A 158 -0.59 3.60 3.84
C VAL A 158 0.89 3.41 4.13
N LEU A 159 1.26 2.14 4.31
CA LEU A 159 2.61 1.71 4.61
C LEU A 159 2.79 0.25 4.18
N PRO A 160 3.12 -0.04 2.91
CA PRO A 160 3.53 -1.38 2.48
C PRO A 160 4.64 -1.93 3.36
N ASN A 161 4.62 -3.23 3.69
CA ASN A 161 5.77 -3.81 4.37
C ASN A 161 7.00 -3.79 3.45
N ILE A 162 8.21 -3.89 4.04
CA ILE A 162 9.47 -3.71 3.29
C ILE A 162 9.68 -4.78 2.22
N GLY A 163 9.19 -6.01 2.41
CA GLY A 163 9.23 -7.07 1.40
C GLY A 163 8.35 -6.74 0.20
N PHE A 164 7.18 -6.17 0.43
CA PHE A 164 6.30 -5.69 -0.64
C PHE A 164 6.87 -4.46 -1.36
N ALA A 165 7.51 -3.56 -0.62
CA ALA A 165 8.22 -2.41 -1.21
C ALA A 165 9.35 -2.86 -2.15
N SER A 166 10.12 -3.90 -1.78
CA SER A 166 11.13 -4.51 -2.67
C SER A 166 10.49 -5.10 -3.94
N GLN A 167 9.31 -5.69 -3.83
CA GLN A 167 8.59 -6.24 -4.98
C GLN A 167 8.04 -5.13 -5.90
N LEU A 168 7.58 -4.01 -5.33
CA LEU A 168 7.19 -2.82 -6.11
C LEU A 168 8.39 -2.20 -6.85
N GLN A 169 9.58 -2.18 -6.24
CA GLN A 169 10.79 -1.73 -6.93
C GLN A 169 11.14 -2.63 -8.13
N ARG A 170 10.97 -3.95 -8.01
CA ARG A 170 11.16 -4.88 -9.14
C ARG A 170 10.13 -4.62 -10.23
N LEU A 171 8.87 -4.42 -9.87
CA LEU A 171 7.81 -4.04 -10.82
C LEU A 171 8.15 -2.72 -11.55
N GLU A 172 8.73 -1.73 -10.85
CA GLU A 172 9.19 -0.48 -11.49
C GLU A 172 10.22 -0.77 -12.58
N HIS A 173 11.20 -1.64 -12.31
CA HIS A 173 12.21 -2.03 -13.29
C HIS A 173 11.61 -2.77 -14.49
N GLU A 174 10.58 -3.60 -14.28
CA GLU A 174 9.88 -4.31 -15.36
C GLU A 174 9.06 -3.37 -16.23
N LEU A 175 8.34 -2.43 -15.60
CA LEU A 175 7.48 -1.47 -16.32
C LEU A 175 8.27 -0.36 -17.01
N GLN A 176 9.42 0.04 -16.45
CA GLN A 176 10.22 1.18 -16.89
C GLN A 176 11.73 0.84 -16.93
N PRO A 177 12.17 -0.07 -17.81
CA PRO A 177 13.58 -0.53 -17.82
C PRO A 177 14.61 0.59 -17.99
N ARG A 178 14.23 1.73 -18.60
CA ARG A 178 15.12 2.88 -18.87
C ARG A 178 15.18 3.90 -17.74
N SER A 179 14.27 3.81 -16.75
CA SER A 179 14.25 4.73 -15.59
C SER A 179 15.16 4.26 -14.45
N VAL A 180 15.81 3.12 -14.60
CA VAL A 180 16.74 2.49 -13.64
C VAL A 180 17.96 3.37 -13.29
N THR A 181 18.16 4.49 -13.99
CA THR A 181 19.23 5.46 -13.71
C THR A 181 18.85 6.54 -12.69
N ARG A 182 17.63 6.51 -12.13
CA ARG A 182 17.29 7.41 -11.03
C ARG A 182 18.06 7.01 -9.78
N VAL A 183 18.98 7.84 -9.38
CA VAL A 183 19.68 7.74 -8.10
C VAL A 183 19.26 8.95 -7.27
N PRO A 184 18.69 8.76 -6.08
CA PRO A 184 18.39 7.47 -5.43
C PRO A 184 17.17 6.75 -6.02
N SER A 185 17.16 5.40 -5.93
CA SER A 185 16.05 4.57 -6.37
C SER A 185 14.76 4.85 -5.59
N SER A 186 13.61 4.50 -6.16
CA SER A 186 12.31 4.62 -5.47
C SER A 186 12.30 3.88 -4.12
N LEU A 187 12.95 2.72 -4.06
CA LEU A 187 13.05 1.96 -2.81
C LEU A 187 13.93 2.66 -1.77
N ALA A 188 15.07 3.27 -2.17
CA ALA A 188 15.90 4.05 -1.25
C ALA A 188 15.12 5.24 -0.68
N GLN A 189 14.38 5.96 -1.52
CA GLN A 189 13.50 7.06 -1.10
C GLN A 189 12.42 6.60 -0.13
N TYR A 190 11.79 5.45 -0.41
CA TYR A 190 10.79 4.85 0.47
C TYR A 190 11.39 4.49 1.84
N LEU A 191 12.51 3.76 1.86
CA LEU A 191 13.18 3.35 3.10
C LEU A 191 13.65 4.57 3.91
N HIS A 192 14.25 5.56 3.27
CA HIS A 192 14.66 6.80 3.93
C HIS A 192 13.46 7.50 4.62
N ARG A 193 12.30 7.51 3.96
CA ARG A 193 11.08 8.11 4.52
C ARG A 193 10.52 7.36 5.73
N ILE A 194 10.63 6.04 5.77
CA ILE A 194 10.03 5.22 6.83
C ILE A 194 10.99 4.90 7.98
N CYS A 195 12.31 5.08 7.79
CA CYS A 195 13.29 4.90 8.86
C CYS A 195 13.17 5.99 9.92
N ASN A 196 13.11 5.56 11.19
CA ASN A 196 13.16 6.47 12.34
C ASN A 196 14.58 6.86 12.75
N ALA A 197 15.60 6.15 12.23
CA ALA A 197 17.01 6.43 12.49
C ALA A 197 17.55 7.38 11.41
N PRO A 198 18.45 8.32 11.78
CA PRO A 198 19.13 9.15 10.81
C PRO A 198 20.06 8.28 9.97
N VAL A 199 19.72 8.09 8.71
CA VAL A 199 20.54 7.40 7.72
C VAL A 199 20.47 8.16 6.42
N GLU A 200 21.64 8.45 5.85
CA GLU A 200 21.70 9.15 4.56
C GLU A 200 21.17 8.26 3.44
N ILE A 201 20.46 8.87 2.49
CA ILE A 201 19.81 8.13 1.41
C ILE A 201 20.84 7.43 0.50
N GLU A 202 22.04 7.99 0.39
CA GLU A 202 23.16 7.42 -0.35
C GLU A 202 23.66 6.10 0.28
N VAL A 203 23.64 6.01 1.62
CA VAL A 203 23.97 4.79 2.36
C VAL A 203 22.94 3.70 2.09
N LEU A 204 21.64 4.05 2.10
CA LEU A 204 20.57 3.14 1.73
C LEU A 204 20.69 2.68 0.29
N GLN A 205 20.98 3.59 -0.64
CA GLN A 205 21.16 3.27 -2.04
C GLN A 205 22.33 2.29 -2.25
N ALA A 206 23.49 2.56 -1.67
CA ALA A 206 24.66 1.67 -1.77
C ALA A 206 24.39 0.27 -1.18
N ALA A 207 23.66 0.20 -0.07
CA ALA A 207 23.27 -1.07 0.52
C ALA A 207 22.29 -1.85 -0.38
N LEU A 208 21.31 -1.17 -0.97
CA LEU A 208 20.34 -1.76 -1.89
C LEU A 208 21.02 -2.31 -3.16
N GLU A 209 21.96 -1.58 -3.74
CA GLU A 209 22.73 -2.03 -4.90
C GLU A 209 23.55 -3.28 -4.57
N ARG A 210 24.21 -3.30 -3.41
CA ARG A 210 24.98 -4.45 -2.93
C ARG A 210 24.13 -5.70 -2.72
N HIS A 211 22.91 -5.55 -2.24
CA HIS A 211 21.96 -6.63 -1.95
C HIS A 211 20.89 -6.80 -3.04
N ARG A 212 21.14 -6.33 -4.26
CA ARG A 212 20.24 -6.46 -5.42
C ARG A 212 18.80 -6.01 -5.13
N TYR A 213 18.67 -4.88 -4.43
CA TYR A 213 17.41 -4.28 -4.00
C TYR A 213 16.57 -5.15 -3.04
N ASP A 214 17.20 -6.06 -2.31
CA ASP A 214 16.58 -6.69 -1.15
C ASP A 214 16.62 -5.70 0.03
N ALA A 215 15.44 -5.15 0.38
CA ALA A 215 15.35 -4.13 1.41
C ALA A 215 15.70 -4.67 2.81
N LEU A 216 15.30 -5.92 3.11
CA LEU A 216 15.53 -6.52 4.42
C LEU A 216 17.02 -6.74 4.67
N GLU A 217 17.72 -7.36 3.70
CA GLU A 217 19.17 -7.61 3.81
C GLU A 217 19.96 -6.30 3.81
N SER A 218 19.52 -5.30 3.03
CA SER A 218 20.13 -3.97 3.02
C SER A 218 20.03 -3.27 4.38
N LEU A 219 18.87 -3.35 5.02
CA LEU A 219 18.66 -2.78 6.35
C LEU A 219 19.42 -3.57 7.44
N ARG A 220 19.51 -4.88 7.33
CA ARG A 220 20.36 -5.69 8.24
C ARG A 220 21.81 -5.29 8.15
N MET A 221 22.32 -5.01 6.98
CA MET A 221 23.69 -4.54 6.80
C MET A 221 23.95 -3.22 7.52
N ILE A 222 22.96 -2.30 7.53
CA ILE A 222 23.11 -0.96 8.13
C ILE A 222 22.86 -0.99 9.65
N PHE A 223 21.82 -1.69 10.10
CA PHE A 223 21.27 -1.60 11.45
C PHE A 223 21.41 -2.90 12.27
N GLY A 224 21.96 -3.98 11.69
CA GLY A 224 22.00 -5.27 12.35
C GLY A 224 20.59 -5.81 12.63
N ASP A 225 20.38 -6.34 13.82
CA ASP A 225 19.08 -6.91 14.25
C ASP A 225 18.11 -5.84 14.80
N ASP A 226 18.50 -4.57 14.84
CA ASP A 226 17.66 -3.49 15.34
C ASP A 226 16.62 -2.96 14.32
N ILE A 227 16.45 -3.64 13.18
CA ILE A 227 15.50 -3.25 12.12
C ILE A 227 14.09 -2.95 12.63
N PRO A 228 13.47 -3.76 13.54
CA PRO A 228 12.12 -3.49 14.03
C PRO A 228 11.99 -2.15 14.77
N ARG A 229 13.09 -1.65 15.35
CA ARG A 229 13.10 -0.37 16.07
C ARG A 229 13.28 0.84 15.17
N VAL A 230 13.91 0.64 14.00
CA VAL A 230 14.22 1.71 13.05
C VAL A 230 13.14 1.94 12.02
N ILE A 231 12.23 0.98 11.80
CA ILE A 231 11.18 1.10 10.78
C ILE A 231 9.84 1.41 11.43
N GLN A 232 9.20 2.47 10.96
CA GLN A 232 7.83 2.80 11.36
C GLN A 232 6.87 1.69 10.91
N GLY A 233 6.05 1.17 11.84
CA GLY A 233 4.95 0.28 11.51
C GLY A 233 5.29 -1.21 11.41
N VAL A 234 6.52 -1.64 11.68
CA VAL A 234 6.80 -3.08 11.89
C VAL A 234 6.16 -3.50 13.21
N ARG A 235 5.04 -4.20 13.14
CA ARG A 235 4.46 -4.92 14.26
C ARG A 235 5.22 -6.24 14.40
N SER A 236 5.83 -6.43 15.56
CA SER A 236 6.38 -7.72 16.00
C SER A 236 5.30 -8.78 16.11
#